data_50e1166711947e0db750bada5d8af9df
#
_entry.id   50e1166711947e0db750bada5d8af9df
#
_cell.length_a   1.000
_cell.length_b   1.000
_cell.length_c   1.000
_cell.angle_alpha   90.00
_cell.angle_beta   90.00
_cell.angle_gamma   90.00
#
_symmetry.space_group_name_H-M   'P 1'
#
loop_
_entity.id
_entity.type
_entity.pdbx_description
1 polymer ?
#
loop_
_entity_poly.entity_id
_entity_poly.type
_entity_poly.pdbx_seq_one_letter_code
_entity_poly.pdbx_strand_id
1 'polypeptide(L)'
;MRLPLLAALVATTLTTAWADTAHAESHIGFANHCHALNGYTAWEMQEDGYVENTSSSLTAGFSCAIDNSTTTSTSRTIYSDIRVKDQNSGANVSCQLFAVAVTGTSWTWSTAQTSTGSSSSLQTLSPTFSVAGNSHLGIYCQVPPSSAGATSRIYDFNVAW
;
A
#
# COMPACT_ATOMS: atom_id res chain seq x y z
N MET A 1 -21.68 -76.20 17.75
CA MET A 1 -22.15 -74.94 17.15
C MET A 1 -21.14 -73.87 17.45
N ARG A 2 -20.34 -73.46 16.48
CA ARG A 2 -19.29 -72.41 16.65
C ARG A 2 -19.71 -71.26 15.73
N LEU A 3 -19.98 -70.08 16.29
CA LEU A 3 -20.25 -68.86 15.57
C LEU A 3 -18.89 -68.20 15.18
N PRO A 4 -18.71 -67.71 13.96
CA PRO A 4 -17.55 -66.89 13.61
C PRO A 4 -17.81 -65.43 13.99
N LEU A 5 -16.85 -64.84 14.69
CA LEU A 5 -16.75 -63.38 14.91
C LEU A 5 -16.34 -62.71 13.61
N LEU A 6 -17.21 -61.86 13.05
CA LEU A 6 -16.88 -60.94 11.99
C LEU A 6 -16.23 -59.68 12.59
N ALA A 7 -14.95 -59.50 12.35
CA ALA A 7 -14.26 -58.24 12.69
C ALA A 7 -14.49 -57.25 11.54
N ALA A 8 -15.24 -56.19 11.82
CA ALA A 8 -15.40 -55.06 10.90
C ALA A 8 -14.17 -54.14 10.99
N LEU A 9 -13.38 -54.10 9.93
CA LEU A 9 -12.31 -53.13 9.77
C LEU A 9 -12.91 -51.80 9.36
N VAL A 10 -12.88 -50.83 10.27
CA VAL A 10 -13.24 -49.41 9.95
C VAL A 10 -11.97 -48.76 9.40
N ALA A 11 -11.93 -48.54 8.10
CA ALA A 11 -10.88 -47.78 7.43
C ALA A 11 -11.19 -46.29 7.61
N THR A 12 -10.54 -45.63 8.56
CA THR A 12 -10.52 -44.14 8.67
C THR A 12 -9.61 -43.57 7.60
N THR A 13 -10.21 -43.01 6.55
CA THR A 13 -9.48 -42.22 5.55
C THR A 13 -9.15 -40.86 6.19
N LEU A 14 -7.87 -40.66 6.57
CA LEU A 14 -7.35 -39.32 6.90
C LEU A 14 -7.30 -38.53 5.60
N THR A 15 -8.25 -37.64 5.40
CA THR A 15 -8.11 -36.54 4.42
C THR A 15 -7.15 -35.53 5.00
N THR A 16 -5.89 -35.54 4.55
CA THR A 16 -4.94 -34.45 4.78
C THR A 16 -5.45 -33.25 3.97
N ALA A 17 -6.12 -32.33 4.65
CA ALA A 17 -6.37 -31.01 4.09
C ALA A 17 -5.00 -30.34 3.88
N TRP A 18 -4.59 -30.22 2.63
CA TRP A 18 -3.48 -29.35 2.27
C TRP A 18 -3.96 -27.92 2.55
N ALA A 19 -3.48 -27.33 3.65
CA ALA A 19 -3.60 -25.92 3.84
C ALA A 19 -2.72 -25.25 2.77
N ASP A 20 -3.34 -24.72 1.72
CA ASP A 20 -2.68 -23.78 0.84
C ASP A 20 -2.16 -22.65 1.73
N THR A 21 -0.85 -22.63 1.93
CA THR A 21 -0.20 -21.47 2.53
C THR A 21 -0.41 -20.33 1.54
N ALA A 22 -1.35 -19.46 1.84
CA ALA A 22 -1.54 -18.24 1.11
C ALA A 22 -0.21 -17.48 1.17
N HIS A 23 0.55 -17.53 0.08
CA HIS A 23 1.72 -16.68 -0.07
C HIS A 23 1.22 -15.24 -0.10
N ALA A 24 1.56 -14.48 0.92
CA ALA A 24 1.34 -13.04 0.90
C ALA A 24 2.21 -12.49 -0.23
N GLU A 25 1.58 -12.00 -1.28
CA GLU A 25 2.28 -11.23 -2.29
C GLU A 25 2.70 -9.90 -1.69
N SER A 26 3.93 -9.48 -1.96
CA SER A 26 4.42 -8.16 -1.56
C SER A 26 5.03 -7.45 -2.76
N HIS A 27 4.79 -6.17 -2.85
CA HIS A 27 5.31 -5.30 -3.88
C HIS A 27 6.07 -4.15 -3.24
N ILE A 28 7.36 -4.04 -3.57
CA ILE A 28 8.21 -2.92 -3.15
C ILE A 28 8.34 -1.98 -4.32
N GLY A 29 7.95 -0.73 -4.12
CA GLY A 29 8.08 0.33 -5.10
C GLY A 29 8.92 1.49 -4.57
N PHE A 30 9.63 2.15 -5.47
CA PHE A 30 10.31 3.40 -5.19
C PHE A 30 9.42 4.58 -5.57
N ALA A 31 9.65 5.73 -4.94
CA ALA A 31 8.87 6.93 -5.23
C ALA A 31 9.02 7.44 -6.67
N ASN A 32 10.00 6.95 -7.44
CA ASN A 32 10.12 7.22 -8.87
C ASN A 32 8.96 6.66 -9.72
N HIS A 33 8.13 5.78 -9.16
CA HIS A 33 6.86 5.33 -9.77
C HIS A 33 5.69 6.28 -9.44
N CYS A 34 5.94 7.35 -8.67
CA CYS A 34 4.94 8.34 -8.34
C CYS A 34 4.93 9.47 -9.36
N HIS A 35 3.75 9.95 -9.68
CA HIS A 35 3.54 11.08 -10.57
C HIS A 35 2.77 12.18 -9.84
N ALA A 36 3.20 13.42 -10.02
CA ALA A 36 2.47 14.56 -9.51
C ALA A 36 1.13 14.72 -10.25
N LEU A 37 0.07 15.00 -9.51
CA LEU A 37 -1.27 15.17 -10.03
C LEU A 37 -1.57 16.61 -10.40
N ASN A 38 -2.60 16.79 -11.26
CA ASN A 38 -3.19 18.09 -11.62
C ASN A 38 -2.22 19.10 -12.24
N GLY A 39 -1.23 18.64 -13.02
CA GLY A 39 -0.27 19.53 -13.68
C GLY A 39 0.68 20.24 -12.72
N TYR A 40 0.79 19.77 -11.48
CA TYR A 40 1.73 20.29 -10.50
C TYR A 40 3.17 20.12 -10.98
N THR A 41 3.93 21.20 -11.08
CA THR A 41 5.27 21.22 -11.68
C THR A 41 6.40 21.50 -10.70
N ALA A 42 6.09 21.96 -9.49
CA ALA A 42 7.09 22.29 -8.47
C ALA A 42 7.44 21.07 -7.61
N TRP A 43 7.94 20.02 -8.27
CA TRP A 43 8.40 18.79 -7.63
C TRP A 43 9.64 18.26 -8.34
N GLU A 44 10.44 17.50 -7.63
CA GLU A 44 11.64 16.87 -8.20
C GLU A 44 11.66 15.40 -7.85
N MET A 45 12.13 14.61 -8.82
CA MET A 45 12.54 13.22 -8.62
C MET A 45 14.06 13.22 -8.48
N GLN A 46 14.54 12.66 -7.41
CA GLN A 46 15.97 12.61 -7.13
C GLN A 46 16.58 11.27 -7.57
N GLU A 47 17.85 11.26 -7.90
CA GLU A 47 18.59 10.07 -8.33
C GLU A 47 18.52 8.93 -7.29
N ASP A 48 18.39 9.28 -6.00
CA ASP A 48 18.23 8.32 -4.89
C ASP A 48 16.83 7.68 -4.83
N GLY A 49 15.96 7.96 -5.81
CA GLY A 49 14.65 7.31 -5.98
C GLY A 49 13.52 7.90 -5.15
N TYR A 50 13.71 9.03 -4.47
CA TYR A 50 12.61 9.71 -3.77
C TYR A 50 12.02 10.85 -4.61
N VAL A 51 10.78 11.25 -4.27
CA VAL A 51 10.13 12.45 -4.81
C VAL A 51 9.92 13.46 -3.70
N GLU A 52 10.09 14.73 -4.02
CA GLU A 52 9.93 15.83 -3.08
C GLU A 52 9.10 16.97 -3.66
N ASN A 53 8.44 17.69 -2.75
CA ASN A 53 7.74 18.92 -3.09
C ASN A 53 8.69 20.11 -2.89
N THR A 54 9.04 20.77 -3.99
CA THR A 54 9.93 21.95 -4.00
C THR A 54 9.18 23.28 -3.90
N SER A 55 7.85 23.27 -3.96
CA SER A 55 7.06 24.49 -3.77
C SER A 55 7.20 25.02 -2.35
N SER A 56 7.29 26.34 -2.23
CA SER A 56 7.26 27.03 -0.92
C SER A 56 5.85 27.34 -0.41
N SER A 57 4.80 27.08 -1.20
CA SER A 57 3.44 27.51 -0.86
C SER A 57 2.34 26.50 -1.15
N LEU A 58 2.57 25.56 -2.05
CA LEU A 58 1.54 24.60 -2.51
C LEU A 58 1.84 23.18 -2.02
N THR A 59 0.83 22.50 -1.53
CA THR A 59 0.88 21.07 -1.27
C THR A 59 0.85 20.30 -2.59
N ALA A 60 1.74 19.36 -2.78
CA ALA A 60 1.78 18.46 -3.94
C ALA A 60 1.00 17.18 -3.67
N GLY A 61 0.14 16.79 -4.62
CA GLY A 61 -0.48 15.46 -4.64
C GLY A 61 0.32 14.52 -5.53
N PHE A 62 0.67 13.36 -5.02
CA PHE A 62 1.34 12.30 -5.79
C PHE A 62 0.48 11.05 -5.85
N SER A 63 0.41 10.44 -7.04
CA SER A 63 -0.15 9.11 -7.24
C SER A 63 0.97 8.16 -7.62
N CYS A 64 1.10 7.07 -6.88
CA CYS A 64 2.07 6.03 -7.12
C CYS A 64 1.34 4.76 -7.56
N ALA A 65 1.67 4.28 -8.76
CA ALA A 65 1.13 3.02 -9.24
C ALA A 65 1.78 1.84 -8.51
N ILE A 66 0.98 0.83 -8.20
CA ILE A 66 1.46 -0.47 -7.74
C ILE A 66 1.38 -1.39 -8.95
N ASP A 67 2.54 -1.81 -9.50
CA ASP A 67 2.59 -2.67 -10.67
C ASP A 67 1.89 -4.01 -10.42
N ASN A 68 1.19 -4.52 -11.45
CA ASN A 68 0.45 -5.80 -11.43
C ASN A 68 -0.61 -5.94 -10.34
N SER A 69 -1.18 -4.85 -9.92
CA SER A 69 -2.15 -4.80 -8.84
C SER A 69 -3.58 -5.23 -9.23
N THR A 70 -3.74 -6.15 -10.17
CA THR A 70 -5.01 -6.84 -10.30
C THR A 70 -5.15 -7.82 -9.16
N THR A 71 -5.91 -7.45 -8.16
CA THR A 71 -6.29 -8.40 -7.11
C THR A 71 -7.09 -9.54 -7.74
N THR A 72 -6.93 -10.73 -7.19
CA THR A 72 -7.78 -11.87 -7.56
C THR A 72 -9.26 -11.55 -7.32
N SER A 73 -10.16 -12.39 -7.80
CA SER A 73 -11.62 -12.23 -7.66
C SER A 73 -12.14 -12.19 -6.22
N THR A 74 -11.29 -12.47 -5.23
CA THR A 74 -11.65 -12.47 -3.80
C THR A 74 -11.28 -11.16 -3.13
N SER A 75 -12.10 -10.71 -2.17
CA SER A 75 -11.78 -9.56 -1.31
C SER A 75 -10.55 -9.86 -0.45
N ARG A 76 -9.69 -8.86 -0.27
CA ARG A 76 -8.46 -8.97 0.51
C ARG A 76 -8.24 -7.75 1.39
N THR A 77 -7.49 -7.93 2.46
CA THR A 77 -6.93 -6.81 3.23
C THR A 77 -5.57 -6.45 2.66
N ILE A 78 -5.39 -5.20 2.34
CA ILE A 78 -4.15 -4.63 1.84
C ILE A 78 -3.45 -3.93 3.00
N TYR A 79 -2.18 -4.22 3.14
CA TYR A 79 -1.27 -3.60 4.11
C TYR A 79 -0.22 -2.81 3.35
N SER A 80 0.22 -1.70 3.90
CA SER A 80 1.35 -0.98 3.31
C SER A 80 2.21 -0.30 4.36
N ASP A 81 3.48 -0.12 4.01
CA ASP A 81 4.43 0.71 4.71
C ASP A 81 5.00 1.73 3.72
N ILE A 82 4.72 2.99 3.94
CA ILE A 82 5.17 4.10 3.09
C ILE A 82 6.18 4.90 3.87
N ARG A 83 7.42 4.95 3.41
CA ARG A 83 8.48 5.71 4.08
C ARG A 83 8.52 7.13 3.59
N VAL A 84 8.36 8.05 4.51
CA VAL A 84 8.33 9.49 4.25
C VAL A 84 9.30 10.22 5.16
N LYS A 85 9.74 11.39 4.73
CA LYS A 85 10.44 12.37 5.56
C LYS A 85 9.63 13.65 5.53
N ASP A 86 9.20 14.09 6.70
CA ASP A 86 8.45 15.33 6.84
C ASP A 86 9.31 16.40 7.50
N GLN A 87 9.58 17.46 6.76
CA GLN A 87 10.39 18.58 7.23
C GLN A 87 9.58 19.88 7.34
N ASN A 88 8.26 19.82 7.17
CA ASN A 88 7.38 20.96 7.36
C ASN A 88 6.85 21.00 8.79
N SER A 89 7.02 22.13 9.48
CA SER A 89 6.56 22.28 10.86
C SER A 89 5.08 22.67 10.99
N GLY A 90 4.44 23.07 9.90
CA GLY A 90 3.05 23.56 9.89
C GLY A 90 2.05 22.62 9.24
N ALA A 91 2.52 21.60 8.52
CA ALA A 91 1.67 20.63 7.83
C ALA A 91 2.40 19.28 7.70
N ASN A 92 1.65 18.20 7.69
CA ASN A 92 2.20 16.84 7.66
C ASN A 92 2.09 16.21 6.27
N VAL A 93 3.00 15.26 5.97
CA VAL A 93 2.80 14.33 4.86
C VAL A 93 1.64 13.43 5.19
N SER A 94 0.73 13.23 4.24
CA SER A 94 -0.45 12.37 4.41
C SER A 94 -0.52 11.39 3.27
N CYS A 95 -0.63 10.09 3.55
CA CYS A 95 -0.74 9.04 2.54
C CYS A 95 -1.93 8.13 2.83
N GLN A 96 -2.52 7.61 1.75
CA GLN A 96 -3.61 6.64 1.77
C GLN A 96 -3.50 5.68 0.61
N LEU A 97 -4.06 4.49 0.76
CA LEU A 97 -4.25 3.55 -0.32
C LEU A 97 -5.54 3.83 -1.06
N PHE A 98 -5.57 3.52 -2.34
CA PHE A 98 -6.81 3.50 -3.11
C PHE A 98 -6.90 2.24 -3.97
N ALA A 99 -8.11 1.86 -4.28
CA ALA A 99 -8.43 0.81 -5.23
C ALA A 99 -9.45 1.31 -6.24
N VAL A 100 -9.24 0.97 -7.49
CA VAL A 100 -10.16 1.25 -8.59
C VAL A 100 -10.63 -0.08 -9.14
N ALA A 101 -11.94 -0.31 -9.17
CA ALA A 101 -12.47 -1.50 -9.82
C ALA A 101 -12.01 -1.56 -11.29
N VAL A 102 -11.71 -2.75 -11.82
CA VAL A 102 -11.27 -2.91 -13.22
C VAL A 102 -12.27 -2.35 -14.24
N THR A 103 -13.55 -2.20 -13.85
CA THR A 103 -14.57 -1.51 -14.65
C THR A 103 -14.38 0.01 -14.69
N GLY A 104 -13.50 0.57 -13.87
CA GLY A 104 -13.26 2.01 -13.75
C GLY A 104 -14.41 2.79 -13.08
N THR A 105 -15.43 2.13 -12.56
CA THR A 105 -16.67 2.79 -12.10
C THR A 105 -16.71 3.08 -10.61
N SER A 106 -15.85 2.45 -9.81
CA SER A 106 -15.83 2.65 -8.35
C SER A 106 -14.43 2.80 -7.81
N TRP A 107 -14.32 3.67 -6.82
CA TRP A 107 -13.09 3.95 -6.08
C TRP A 107 -13.31 3.68 -4.61
N THR A 108 -12.35 3.04 -3.98
CA THR A 108 -12.33 2.80 -2.53
C THR A 108 -11.02 3.34 -1.98
N TRP A 109 -11.09 3.97 -0.81
CA TRP A 109 -9.95 4.62 -0.16
C TRP A 109 -9.77 4.08 1.25
N SER A 110 -8.52 3.93 1.68
CA SER A 110 -8.21 3.73 3.09
C SER A 110 -8.38 5.00 3.89
N THR A 111 -8.37 4.90 5.22
CA THR A 111 -8.12 6.06 6.08
C THR A 111 -6.71 6.57 5.82
N ALA A 112 -6.57 7.89 5.69
CA ALA A 112 -5.27 8.51 5.53
C ALA A 112 -4.44 8.38 6.81
N GLN A 113 -3.15 8.09 6.65
CA GLN A 113 -2.15 8.14 7.71
C GLN A 113 -1.28 9.36 7.51
N THR A 114 -0.91 10.03 8.60
CA THR A 114 -0.13 11.27 8.55
C THR A 114 1.16 11.13 9.36
N SER A 115 2.22 11.78 8.87
CA SER A 115 3.44 11.98 9.65
C SER A 115 3.17 12.81 10.90
N THR A 116 4.07 12.77 11.86
CA THR A 116 3.95 13.53 13.11
C THR A 116 5.09 14.52 13.24
N GLY A 117 4.75 15.82 13.12
CA GLY A 117 5.70 16.90 13.28
C GLY A 117 6.84 16.92 12.25
N SER A 118 7.62 17.97 12.27
CA SER A 118 8.82 18.10 11.42
C SER A 118 9.96 17.25 11.96
N SER A 119 10.49 16.34 11.12
CA SER A 119 11.60 15.45 11.48
C SER A 119 12.56 15.25 10.32
N SER A 120 13.86 15.23 10.63
CA SER A 120 14.88 14.79 9.67
C SER A 120 14.95 13.26 9.53
N SER A 121 14.32 12.51 10.43
CA SER A 121 14.24 11.05 10.39
C SER A 121 13.12 10.57 9.49
N LEU A 122 13.30 9.39 8.92
CA LEU A 122 12.23 8.70 8.20
C LEU A 122 11.12 8.30 9.16
N GLN A 123 9.88 8.44 8.69
CA GLN A 123 8.68 7.97 9.35
C GLN A 123 7.99 6.95 8.42
N THR A 124 7.37 5.95 8.99
CA THR A 124 6.58 4.96 8.27
C THR A 124 5.10 5.24 8.48
N LEU A 125 4.37 5.40 7.40
CA LEU A 125 2.92 5.49 7.38
C LEU A 125 2.38 4.16 6.92
N SER A 126 1.48 3.55 7.69
CA SER A 126 1.00 2.19 7.43
C SER A 126 -0.53 2.16 7.23
N PRO A 127 -1.06 2.77 6.16
CA PRO A 127 -2.48 2.67 5.86
C PRO A 127 -2.85 1.23 5.48
N THR A 128 -4.03 0.81 5.91
CA THR A 128 -4.61 -0.50 5.59
C THR A 128 -6.06 -0.35 5.17
N PHE A 129 -6.56 -1.23 4.32
CA PHE A 129 -7.98 -1.30 4.00
C PHE A 129 -8.35 -2.64 3.35
N SER A 130 -9.65 -2.94 3.36
CA SER A 130 -10.18 -4.09 2.63
C SER A 130 -10.66 -3.65 1.26
N VAL A 131 -10.29 -4.39 0.23
CA VAL A 131 -10.64 -4.12 -1.16
C VAL A 131 -11.41 -5.29 -1.75
N ALA A 132 -12.41 -4.98 -2.55
CA ALA A 132 -13.09 -5.98 -3.37
C ALA A 132 -12.11 -6.55 -4.41
N GLY A 133 -12.31 -7.81 -4.79
CA GLY A 133 -11.52 -8.44 -5.85
C GLY A 133 -11.62 -7.69 -7.18
N ASN A 134 -10.67 -7.95 -8.09
CA ASN A 134 -10.57 -7.35 -9.42
C ASN A 134 -10.48 -5.81 -9.36
N SER A 135 -9.51 -5.31 -8.60
CA SER A 135 -9.22 -3.89 -8.48
C SER A 135 -7.76 -3.58 -8.78
N HIS A 136 -7.50 -2.41 -9.34
CA HIS A 136 -6.16 -1.82 -9.44
C HIS A 136 -5.87 -1.06 -8.17
N LEU A 137 -4.67 -1.23 -7.65
CA LEU A 137 -4.22 -0.59 -6.41
C LEU A 137 -3.28 0.58 -6.71
N GLY A 138 -3.32 1.56 -5.83
CA GLY A 138 -2.38 2.66 -5.85
C GLY A 138 -2.24 3.34 -4.49
N ILE A 139 -1.26 4.20 -4.41
CA ILE A 139 -1.00 5.06 -3.25
C ILE A 139 -1.23 6.50 -3.68
N TYR A 140 -1.89 7.25 -2.84
CA TYR A 140 -2.00 8.70 -2.97
C TYR A 140 -1.39 9.36 -1.76
N CYS A 141 -0.44 10.28 -2.00
CA CYS A 141 0.17 11.07 -0.94
C CYS A 141 0.03 12.56 -1.20
N GLN A 142 -0.20 13.32 -0.14
CA GLN A 142 -0.07 14.77 -0.10
C GLN A 142 1.21 15.14 0.63
N VAL A 143 2.08 15.87 -0.04
CA VAL A 143 3.36 16.33 0.49
C VAL A 143 3.29 17.83 0.68
N PRO A 144 3.45 18.35 1.90
CA PRO A 144 3.35 19.77 2.20
C PRO A 144 4.43 20.57 1.48
N PRO A 145 4.28 21.89 1.35
CA PRO A 145 5.28 22.76 0.76
C PRO A 145 6.58 22.74 1.57
N SER A 146 7.66 23.18 0.96
CA SER A 146 8.94 23.35 1.66
C SER A 146 8.81 24.39 2.78
N SER A 147 9.48 24.16 3.90
CA SER A 147 9.51 25.06 5.04
C SER A 147 10.96 25.39 5.41
N ALA A 148 11.29 26.67 5.47
CA ALA A 148 12.64 27.14 5.75
C ALA A 148 13.74 26.51 4.86
N GLY A 149 13.40 26.20 3.60
CA GLY A 149 14.30 25.56 2.64
C GLY A 149 14.43 24.03 2.79
N ALA A 150 13.71 23.43 3.73
CA ALA A 150 13.66 21.98 3.89
C ALA A 150 12.42 21.40 3.20
N THR A 151 12.61 20.31 2.45
CA THR A 151 11.56 19.67 1.64
C THR A 151 11.08 18.37 2.28
N SER A 152 9.76 18.15 2.27
CA SER A 152 9.18 16.87 2.64
C SER A 152 9.17 15.92 1.43
N ARG A 153 9.29 14.60 1.69
CA ARG A 153 9.64 13.58 0.67
C ARG A 153 8.90 12.28 0.88
N ILE A 154 8.71 11.56 -0.23
CA ILE A 154 8.34 10.14 -0.24
C ILE A 154 9.55 9.36 -0.76
N TYR A 155 9.99 8.31 -0.05
CA TYR A 155 11.14 7.52 -0.42
C TYR A 155 10.75 6.25 -1.17
N ASP A 156 9.95 5.43 -0.54
CA ASP A 156 9.51 4.16 -1.07
C ASP A 156 8.25 3.66 -0.35
N PHE A 157 7.76 2.55 -0.84
CA PHE A 157 6.63 1.87 -0.24
C PHE A 157 6.75 0.35 -0.41
N ASN A 158 6.20 -0.37 0.56
CA ASN A 158 5.95 -1.79 0.48
C ASN A 158 4.45 -2.02 0.62
N VAL A 159 3.86 -2.82 -0.25
CA VAL A 159 2.44 -3.17 -0.21
C VAL A 159 2.32 -4.69 -0.22
N ALA A 160 1.51 -5.23 0.68
CA ALA A 160 1.29 -6.66 0.83
C ALA A 160 -0.21 -7.00 0.89
N TRP A 161 -0.59 -8.18 0.35
CA TRP A 161 -1.96 -8.70 0.33
C TRP A 161 -2.04 -10.23 0.35
#